data_8def1826dd6e48c88e96ddf7e7687d08
#
_entry.id   8def1826dd6e48c88e96ddf7e7687d08
#
_cell.length_a   1.000
_cell.length_b   1.000
_cell.length_c   1.000
_cell.angle_alpha   90.00
_cell.angle_beta   90.00
_cell.angle_gamma   90.00
#
_symmetry.space_group_name_H-M   'P 1'
#
loop_
_entity.id
_entity.type
_entity.pdbx_description
1 polymer ?
#
loop_
_entity_poly.entity_id
_entity_poly.type
_entity_poly.pdbx_seq_one_letter_code
_entity_poly.pdbx_strand_id
1 'polypeptide(L)'
;MSTTLLVYLHGFRSSPRSSKAVMTGEGIKAISSPEKPIQWYCPQLLASPKESMAMVEDHIKQFGADQIVVVGSSLGGFYANYLAEKYGCKAIVLNPAVRAARELAPHVGMMTAYDSDEPFDFRPEYIDELRSLQVEKISNPSRYFLIAAKGDELLDWQEMVGFYPGAKHLVLEGSDHGIADYADHLPQVLKFISA
;
A
#
# COMPACT_ATOMS: atom_id res chain seq x y z
N MET A 1 26.78 -2.89 -5.82
CA MET A 1 25.41 -3.01 -6.40
C MET A 1 24.44 -2.53 -5.34
N SER A 2 23.44 -1.69 -5.69
CA SER A 2 22.47 -1.19 -4.73
C SER A 2 21.37 -2.24 -4.54
N THR A 3 21.01 -2.53 -3.29
CA THR A 3 19.88 -3.39 -2.96
C THR A 3 18.59 -2.59 -3.07
N THR A 4 17.57 -3.10 -3.76
CA THR A 4 16.23 -2.53 -3.74
C THR A 4 15.50 -2.99 -2.48
N LEU A 5 14.89 -2.08 -1.74
CA LEU A 5 13.98 -2.39 -0.65
C LEU A 5 12.55 -2.36 -1.19
N LEU A 6 11.85 -3.49 -1.13
CA LEU A 6 10.42 -3.54 -1.36
C LEU A 6 9.68 -3.56 -0.03
N VAL A 7 8.90 -2.51 0.20
CA VAL A 7 8.02 -2.37 1.36
C VAL A 7 6.60 -2.74 0.95
N TYR A 8 5.96 -3.67 1.65
CA TYR A 8 4.54 -3.97 1.46
C TYR A 8 3.73 -3.54 2.68
N LEU A 9 2.68 -2.75 2.43
CA LEU A 9 1.79 -2.20 3.46
C LEU A 9 0.38 -2.78 3.26
N HIS A 10 -0.05 -3.58 4.22
CA HIS A 10 -1.37 -4.23 4.18
C HIS A 10 -2.50 -3.26 4.56
N GLY A 11 -3.75 -3.67 4.34
CA GLY A 11 -4.92 -2.86 4.62
C GLY A 11 -5.29 -2.81 6.11
N PHE A 12 -6.36 -2.05 6.39
CA PHE A 12 -6.94 -1.90 7.72
C PHE A 12 -7.33 -3.26 8.31
N ARG A 13 -6.96 -3.53 9.57
CA ARG A 13 -7.21 -4.79 10.31
C ARG A 13 -6.60 -6.04 9.67
N SER A 14 -5.74 -5.88 8.67
CA SER A 14 -5.10 -6.97 7.92
C SER A 14 -3.72 -7.31 8.52
N SER A 15 -2.96 -8.14 7.83
CA SER A 15 -1.64 -8.59 8.28
C SER A 15 -0.69 -8.89 7.11
N PRO A 16 0.61 -9.14 7.40
CA PRO A 16 1.57 -9.64 6.43
C PRO A 16 1.21 -11.01 5.83
N ARG A 17 0.22 -11.72 6.41
CA ARG A 17 -0.29 -13.00 5.90
C ARG A 17 -1.41 -12.84 4.86
N SER A 18 -1.83 -11.61 4.55
CA SER A 18 -2.83 -11.37 3.50
C SER A 18 -2.38 -11.97 2.15
N SER A 19 -3.33 -12.49 1.37
CA SER A 19 -3.04 -13.19 0.12
C SER A 19 -2.16 -12.37 -0.84
N LYS A 20 -2.46 -11.07 -1.01
CA LYS A 20 -1.65 -10.18 -1.84
C LYS A 20 -0.23 -9.97 -1.32
N ALA A 21 -0.05 -9.86 0.01
CA ALA A 21 1.28 -9.74 0.60
C ALA A 21 2.12 -11.01 0.36
N VAL A 22 1.52 -12.18 0.59
CA VAL A 22 2.17 -13.47 0.37
C VAL A 22 2.55 -13.64 -1.11
N MET A 23 1.59 -13.45 -2.04
CA MET A 23 1.85 -13.57 -3.47
C MET A 23 2.93 -12.59 -3.96
N THR A 24 2.90 -11.35 -3.48
CA THR A 24 3.94 -10.36 -3.83
C THR A 24 5.31 -10.80 -3.32
N GLY A 25 5.39 -11.24 -2.05
CA GLY A 25 6.64 -11.72 -1.45
C GLY A 25 7.23 -12.92 -2.21
N GLU A 26 6.40 -13.89 -2.62
CA GLU A 26 6.85 -15.03 -3.45
C GLU A 26 7.31 -14.56 -4.84
N GLY A 27 6.59 -13.64 -5.47
CA GLY A 27 6.98 -13.04 -6.74
C GLY A 27 8.33 -12.32 -6.65
N ILE A 28 8.59 -11.60 -5.56
CA ILE A 28 9.88 -10.94 -5.32
C ILE A 28 11.02 -11.95 -5.17
N LYS A 29 10.82 -13.04 -4.45
CA LYS A 29 11.83 -14.11 -4.36
C LYS A 29 12.19 -14.67 -5.74
N ALA A 30 11.22 -14.78 -6.64
CA ALA A 30 11.43 -15.31 -7.98
C ALA A 30 12.23 -14.35 -8.91
N ILE A 31 12.15 -13.03 -8.71
CA ILE A 31 12.83 -12.04 -9.56
C ILE A 31 14.10 -11.45 -8.93
N SER A 32 14.33 -11.67 -7.64
CA SER A 32 15.55 -11.24 -6.95
C SER A 32 16.73 -12.11 -7.35
N SER A 33 17.88 -11.49 -7.63
CA SER A 33 19.11 -12.20 -7.98
C SER A 33 20.32 -11.56 -7.27
N PRO A 34 21.48 -12.23 -7.25
CA PRO A 34 22.70 -11.64 -6.69
C PRO A 34 23.10 -10.31 -7.36
N GLU A 35 22.77 -10.14 -8.66
CA GLU A 35 23.06 -8.94 -9.43
C GLU A 35 22.04 -7.81 -9.19
N LYS A 36 20.82 -8.19 -8.82
CA LYS A 36 19.70 -7.28 -8.49
C LYS A 36 18.99 -7.74 -7.23
N PRO A 37 19.62 -7.61 -6.06
CA PRO A 37 19.03 -8.07 -4.82
C PRO A 37 17.85 -7.20 -4.42
N ILE A 38 16.73 -7.86 -4.04
CA ILE A 38 15.53 -7.21 -3.53
C ILE A 38 15.30 -7.69 -2.11
N GLN A 39 15.34 -6.77 -1.16
CA GLN A 39 14.99 -7.03 0.23
C GLN A 39 13.49 -6.83 0.42
N TRP A 40 12.82 -7.83 0.99
CA TRP A 40 11.40 -7.79 1.33
C TRP A 40 11.18 -7.28 2.74
N TYR A 41 10.30 -6.29 2.91
CA TYR A 41 9.87 -5.80 4.20
C TYR A 41 8.35 -5.63 4.23
N CYS A 42 7.67 -6.45 5.02
CA CYS A 42 6.22 -6.41 5.20
C CYS A 42 5.92 -6.49 6.71
N PRO A 43 5.92 -5.34 7.42
CA PRO A 43 5.67 -5.33 8.85
C PRO A 43 4.19 -5.54 9.17
N GLN A 44 3.89 -6.00 10.39
CA GLN A 44 2.56 -5.86 10.96
C GLN A 44 2.31 -4.38 11.28
N LEU A 45 1.36 -3.77 10.59
CA LEU A 45 0.96 -2.40 10.87
C LEU A 45 0.10 -2.33 12.14
N LEU A 46 0.27 -1.27 12.90
CA LEU A 46 -0.43 -1.02 14.16
C LEU A 46 -1.77 -0.31 13.89
N ALA A 47 -2.64 -0.27 14.91
CA ALA A 47 -3.89 0.47 14.83
C ALA A 47 -3.66 1.99 14.69
N SER A 48 -2.59 2.53 15.32
CA SER A 48 -2.17 3.92 15.15
C SER A 48 -1.47 4.14 13.80
N PRO A 49 -2.00 4.99 12.91
CA PRO A 49 -1.35 5.38 11.67
C PRO A 49 0.03 6.01 11.88
N LYS A 50 0.15 6.88 12.89
CA LYS A 50 1.40 7.56 13.22
C LYS A 50 2.49 6.59 13.66
N GLU A 51 2.16 5.64 14.54
CA GLU A 51 3.13 4.64 15.00
C GLU A 51 3.52 3.68 13.87
N SER A 52 2.55 3.28 13.02
CA SER A 52 2.83 2.47 11.84
C SER A 52 3.81 3.16 10.90
N MET A 53 3.59 4.44 10.61
CA MET A 53 4.50 5.18 9.73
C MET A 53 5.85 5.44 10.38
N ALA A 54 5.92 5.75 11.67
CA ALA A 54 7.18 5.91 12.39
C ALA A 54 8.05 4.63 12.31
N MET A 55 7.44 3.47 12.51
CA MET A 55 8.10 2.17 12.41
C MET A 55 8.64 1.90 10.98
N VAL A 56 7.81 2.16 9.97
CA VAL A 56 8.22 1.98 8.56
C VAL A 56 9.31 2.96 8.18
N GLU A 57 9.18 4.23 8.54
CA GLU A 57 10.17 5.27 8.27
C GLU A 57 11.52 4.97 8.92
N ASP A 58 11.51 4.47 10.15
CA ASP A 58 12.75 4.07 10.83
C ASP A 58 13.50 2.96 10.08
N HIS A 59 12.75 2.03 9.47
CA HIS A 59 13.35 0.97 8.67
C HIS A 59 13.89 1.47 7.32
N ILE A 60 13.16 2.35 6.63
CA ILE A 60 13.52 2.77 5.26
C ILE A 60 14.56 3.90 5.21
N LYS A 61 14.79 4.64 6.28
CA LYS A 61 15.66 5.83 6.32
C LYS A 61 17.12 5.59 5.89
N GLN A 62 17.56 4.34 5.93
CA GLN A 62 18.91 3.93 5.51
C GLN A 62 19.05 3.69 4.00
N PHE A 63 17.93 3.75 3.24
CA PHE A 63 17.91 3.53 1.80
C PHE A 63 17.71 4.84 1.05
N GLY A 64 18.31 4.97 -0.13
CA GLY A 64 18.04 6.09 -1.04
C GLY A 64 16.65 5.95 -1.70
N ALA A 65 16.09 7.07 -2.15
CA ALA A 65 14.77 7.11 -2.79
C ALA A 65 14.64 6.17 -4.00
N ASP A 66 15.68 6.05 -4.80
CA ASP A 66 15.80 5.19 -5.97
C ASP A 66 15.89 3.69 -5.63
N GLN A 67 16.19 3.37 -4.38
CA GLN A 67 16.27 2.00 -3.87
C GLN A 67 14.97 1.53 -3.22
N ILE A 68 13.99 2.41 -3.02
CA ILE A 68 12.74 2.08 -2.32
C ILE A 68 11.60 1.95 -3.33
N VAL A 69 10.87 0.85 -3.23
CA VAL A 69 9.57 0.67 -3.87
C VAL A 69 8.55 0.29 -2.80
N VAL A 70 7.43 1.00 -2.76
CA VAL A 70 6.35 0.70 -1.79
C VAL A 70 5.16 0.11 -2.53
N VAL A 71 4.62 -0.99 -2.02
CA VAL A 71 3.35 -1.57 -2.47
C VAL A 71 2.35 -1.44 -1.34
N GLY A 72 1.19 -0.88 -1.60
CA GLY A 72 0.16 -0.72 -0.56
C GLY A 72 -1.23 -1.10 -1.04
N SER A 73 -1.99 -1.82 -0.21
CA SER A 73 -3.36 -2.20 -0.50
C SER A 73 -4.34 -1.52 0.45
N SER A 74 -5.42 -0.92 -0.08
CA SER A 74 -6.44 -0.24 0.71
C SER A 74 -5.82 0.88 1.58
N LEU A 75 -5.94 0.83 2.91
CA LEU A 75 -5.24 1.74 3.83
C LEU A 75 -3.72 1.72 3.62
N GLY A 76 -3.15 0.56 3.31
CA GLY A 76 -1.72 0.46 2.95
C GLY A 76 -1.37 1.27 1.71
N GLY A 77 -2.31 1.43 0.76
CA GLY A 77 -2.18 2.30 -0.41
C GLY A 77 -2.12 3.79 -0.03
N PHE A 78 -2.89 4.21 0.97
CA PHE A 78 -2.79 5.55 1.55
C PHE A 78 -1.40 5.80 2.15
N TYR A 79 -0.88 4.85 2.92
CA TYR A 79 0.47 4.94 3.48
C TYR A 79 1.56 4.91 2.41
N ALA A 80 1.40 4.09 1.37
CA ALA A 80 2.33 4.04 0.24
C ALA A 80 2.40 5.39 -0.49
N ASN A 81 1.26 6.06 -0.66
CA ASN A 81 1.19 7.41 -1.22
C ASN A 81 1.94 8.44 -0.36
N TYR A 82 1.70 8.42 0.96
CA TYR A 82 2.42 9.28 1.91
C TYR A 82 3.94 9.10 1.83
N LEU A 83 4.42 7.86 1.85
CA LEU A 83 5.84 7.57 1.76
C LEU A 83 6.43 7.96 0.40
N ALA A 84 5.72 7.71 -0.70
CA ALA A 84 6.18 8.07 -2.04
C ALA A 84 6.35 9.59 -2.21
N GLU A 85 5.43 10.39 -1.66
CA GLU A 85 5.55 11.84 -1.71
C GLU A 85 6.63 12.37 -0.76
N LYS A 86 6.76 11.78 0.43
CA LYS A 86 7.75 12.20 1.42
C LYS A 86 9.19 11.87 1.01
N TYR A 87 9.40 10.68 0.46
CA TYR A 87 10.74 10.15 0.16
C TYR A 87 11.09 10.21 -1.33
N GLY A 88 10.15 10.50 -2.22
CA GLY A 88 10.38 10.54 -3.66
C GLY A 88 10.53 9.17 -4.31
N CYS A 89 10.10 8.09 -3.66
CA CYS A 89 10.23 6.71 -4.13
C CYS A 89 9.06 6.27 -5.02
N LYS A 90 9.20 5.09 -5.66
CA LYS A 90 8.12 4.46 -6.43
C LYS A 90 7.03 3.90 -5.53
N ALA A 91 5.78 3.96 -5.98
CA ALA A 91 4.64 3.35 -5.30
C ALA A 91 3.72 2.58 -6.26
N ILE A 92 3.27 1.41 -5.81
CA ILE A 92 2.19 0.64 -6.41
C ILE A 92 1.04 0.63 -5.43
N VAL A 93 -0.13 1.10 -5.86
CA VAL A 93 -1.30 1.25 -5.00
C VAL A 93 -2.44 0.39 -5.53
N LEU A 94 -2.96 -0.47 -4.65
CA LEU A 94 -3.95 -1.50 -4.95
C LEU A 94 -5.27 -1.14 -4.26
N ASN A 95 -6.29 -0.73 -5.00
CA ASN A 95 -7.55 -0.20 -4.45
C ASN A 95 -7.28 0.74 -3.26
N PRO A 96 -6.48 1.82 -3.44
CA PRO A 96 -6.03 2.63 -2.32
C PRO A 96 -7.16 3.44 -1.70
N ALA A 97 -7.17 3.54 -0.38
CA ALA A 97 -7.92 4.56 0.33
C ALA A 97 -7.30 5.94 0.02
N VAL A 98 -8.00 6.81 -0.68
CA VAL A 98 -7.47 8.13 -1.05
C VAL A 98 -7.91 9.23 -0.08
N ARG A 99 -8.95 8.95 0.72
CA ARG A 99 -9.48 9.82 1.79
C ARG A 99 -9.64 9.02 3.10
N ALA A 100 -8.56 8.37 3.54
CA ALA A 100 -8.59 7.38 4.61
C ALA A 100 -9.28 7.86 5.90
N ALA A 101 -9.10 9.12 6.30
CA ALA A 101 -9.77 9.67 7.48
C ALA A 101 -11.30 9.69 7.34
N ARG A 102 -11.83 10.00 6.15
CA ARG A 102 -13.27 9.97 5.85
C ARG A 102 -13.78 8.53 5.82
N GLU A 103 -13.04 7.67 5.14
CA GLU A 103 -13.43 6.28 4.88
C GLU A 103 -13.41 5.43 6.16
N LEU A 104 -12.47 5.72 7.08
CA LEU A 104 -12.34 4.97 8.33
C LEU A 104 -13.07 5.57 9.53
N ALA A 105 -13.57 6.80 9.44
CA ALA A 105 -14.32 7.42 10.55
C ALA A 105 -15.50 6.56 11.07
N PRO A 106 -16.28 5.86 10.21
CA PRO A 106 -17.35 4.98 10.68
C PRO A 106 -16.87 3.73 11.44
N HIS A 107 -15.58 3.42 11.40
CA HIS A 107 -14.98 2.21 11.96
C HIS A 107 -14.25 2.46 13.29
N VAL A 108 -14.45 3.63 13.90
CA VAL A 108 -13.89 3.91 15.24
C VAL A 108 -14.53 2.99 16.28
N GLY A 109 -13.69 2.34 17.08
CA GLY A 109 -14.11 1.45 18.16
C GLY A 109 -13.31 0.15 18.22
N MET A 110 -13.77 -0.73 19.11
CA MET A 110 -13.20 -2.06 19.29
C MET A 110 -13.76 -3.02 18.24
N MET A 111 -12.87 -3.72 17.57
CA MET A 111 -13.19 -4.78 16.61
C MET A 111 -12.12 -5.89 16.67
N THR A 112 -12.13 -6.84 15.76
CA THR A 112 -11.11 -7.89 15.65
C THR A 112 -10.31 -7.72 14.37
N ALA A 113 -9.10 -8.24 14.32
CA ALA A 113 -8.34 -8.43 13.09
C ALA A 113 -9.12 -9.33 12.11
N TYR A 114 -8.82 -9.25 10.80
CA TYR A 114 -9.55 -10.08 9.81
C TYR A 114 -9.12 -11.55 9.84
N ASP A 115 -7.91 -11.82 10.24
CA ASP A 115 -7.29 -13.15 10.17
C ASP A 115 -7.04 -13.78 11.55
N SER A 116 -7.56 -13.16 12.62
CA SER A 116 -7.48 -13.65 14.01
C SER A 116 -8.55 -13.02 14.88
N ASP A 117 -8.77 -13.61 16.08
CA ASP A 117 -9.66 -13.04 17.11
C ASP A 117 -8.97 -11.96 17.95
N GLU A 118 -7.78 -11.50 17.56
CA GLU A 118 -7.05 -10.49 18.31
C GLU A 118 -7.81 -9.15 18.28
N PRO A 119 -7.96 -8.50 19.45
CA PRO A 119 -8.60 -7.19 19.53
C PRO A 119 -7.85 -6.14 18.70
N PHE A 120 -8.60 -5.37 17.95
CA PHE A 120 -8.12 -4.23 17.20
C PHE A 120 -8.88 -2.97 17.63
N ASP A 121 -8.24 -2.14 18.45
CA ASP A 121 -8.83 -0.91 19.00
C ASP A 121 -8.49 0.27 18.09
N PHE A 122 -9.44 0.69 17.24
CA PHE A 122 -9.28 1.85 16.37
C PHE A 122 -9.87 3.09 17.03
N ARG A 123 -9.02 3.90 17.63
CA ARG A 123 -9.40 5.03 18.48
C ARG A 123 -9.78 6.28 17.69
N PRO A 124 -10.63 7.16 18.26
CA PRO A 124 -11.02 8.41 17.60
C PRO A 124 -9.82 9.30 17.19
N GLU A 125 -8.78 9.38 18.01
CA GLU A 125 -7.56 10.15 17.72
C GLU A 125 -6.81 9.70 16.48
N TYR A 126 -6.97 8.43 16.06
CA TYR A 126 -6.33 7.90 14.85
C TYR A 126 -6.89 8.50 13.56
N ILE A 127 -8.10 9.05 13.61
CA ILE A 127 -8.66 9.84 12.50
C ILE A 127 -7.85 11.12 12.28
N ASP A 128 -7.42 11.80 13.36
CA ASP A 128 -6.57 12.99 13.24
C ASP A 128 -5.15 12.63 12.79
N GLU A 129 -4.63 11.47 13.19
CA GLU A 129 -3.37 10.95 12.68
C GLU A 129 -3.45 10.71 11.17
N LEU A 130 -4.53 10.09 10.66
CA LEU A 130 -4.76 9.94 9.22
C LEU A 130 -4.81 11.29 8.50
N ARG A 131 -5.51 12.27 9.06
CA ARG A 131 -5.55 13.63 8.50
C ARG A 131 -4.16 14.24 8.38
N SER A 132 -3.29 14.02 9.38
CA SER A 132 -1.92 14.53 9.39
C SER A 132 -1.01 13.90 8.32
N LEU A 133 -1.34 12.68 7.87
CA LEU A 133 -0.61 11.95 6.82
C LEU A 133 -1.23 12.15 5.42
N GLN A 134 -2.34 12.90 5.32
CA GLN A 134 -3.05 13.08 4.05
C GLN A 134 -2.18 13.81 3.02
N VAL A 135 -2.02 13.19 1.87
CA VAL A 135 -1.48 13.83 0.67
C VAL A 135 -2.65 14.34 -0.16
N GLU A 136 -2.61 15.60 -0.57
CA GLU A 136 -3.70 16.21 -1.34
C GLU A 136 -3.58 15.92 -2.85
N LYS A 137 -2.36 15.80 -3.35
CA LYS A 137 -2.06 15.48 -4.76
C LYS A 137 -0.69 14.84 -4.90
N ILE A 138 -0.54 14.00 -5.90
CA ILE A 138 0.77 13.43 -6.26
C ILE A 138 1.63 14.47 -6.99
N SER A 139 2.93 14.47 -6.72
CA SER A 139 3.87 15.44 -7.32
C SER A 139 4.52 14.93 -8.62
N ASN A 140 4.72 13.62 -8.74
CA ASN A 140 5.31 13.00 -9.93
C ASN A 140 4.57 11.71 -10.32
N PRO A 141 3.65 11.79 -11.31
CA PRO A 141 2.85 10.64 -11.73
C PRO A 141 3.66 9.41 -12.20
N SER A 142 4.86 9.61 -12.75
CA SER A 142 5.68 8.51 -13.26
C SER A 142 6.15 7.52 -12.18
N ARG A 143 6.12 7.93 -10.91
CA ARG A 143 6.44 7.08 -9.76
C ARG A 143 5.32 6.12 -9.36
N TYR A 144 4.11 6.30 -9.91
CA TYR A 144 2.93 5.57 -9.45
C TYR A 144 2.41 4.55 -10.46
N PHE A 145 1.99 3.42 -9.92
CA PHE A 145 1.18 2.43 -10.62
C PHE A 145 -0.08 2.15 -9.79
N LEU A 146 -1.23 2.59 -10.30
CA LEU A 146 -2.54 2.34 -9.71
C LEU A 146 -3.15 1.07 -10.30
N ILE A 147 -3.63 0.17 -9.44
CA ILE A 147 -4.57 -0.89 -9.80
C ILE A 147 -5.86 -0.60 -9.05
N ALA A 148 -6.94 -0.36 -9.80
CA ALA A 148 -8.27 -0.05 -9.25
C ALA A 148 -9.32 -0.98 -9.86
N ALA A 149 -10.14 -1.61 -9.01
CA ALA A 149 -11.22 -2.50 -9.42
C ALA A 149 -12.54 -1.73 -9.48
N LYS A 150 -13.27 -1.81 -10.60
CA LYS A 150 -14.61 -1.21 -10.74
C LYS A 150 -15.65 -1.85 -9.85
N GLY A 151 -15.43 -3.11 -9.45
CA GLY A 151 -16.29 -3.84 -8.53
C GLY A 151 -15.91 -3.69 -7.06
N ASP A 152 -15.02 -2.75 -6.71
CA ASP A 152 -14.70 -2.44 -5.31
C ASP A 152 -15.96 -1.98 -4.58
N GLU A 153 -16.42 -2.76 -3.61
CA GLU A 153 -17.65 -2.54 -2.85
C GLU A 153 -17.47 -1.61 -1.65
N LEU A 154 -16.21 -1.23 -1.33
CA LEU A 154 -15.89 -0.39 -0.18
C LEU A 154 -15.46 1.03 -0.59
N LEU A 155 -14.73 1.17 -1.69
CA LEU A 155 -14.11 2.42 -2.11
C LEU A 155 -14.44 2.75 -3.57
N ASP A 156 -14.67 4.02 -3.86
CA ASP A 156 -14.98 4.47 -5.21
C ASP A 156 -13.73 4.46 -6.12
N TRP A 157 -13.71 3.58 -7.10
CA TRP A 157 -12.63 3.46 -8.06
C TRP A 157 -12.43 4.72 -8.91
N GLN A 158 -13.50 5.52 -9.17
CA GLN A 158 -13.40 6.77 -9.92
C GLN A 158 -12.63 7.82 -9.12
N GLU A 159 -12.82 7.85 -7.80
CA GLU A 159 -12.07 8.71 -6.91
C GLU A 159 -10.59 8.32 -6.87
N MET A 160 -10.29 7.00 -6.87
CA MET A 160 -8.91 6.51 -6.98
C MET A 160 -8.26 6.98 -8.30
N VAL A 161 -8.92 6.76 -9.43
CA VAL A 161 -8.40 7.17 -10.75
C VAL A 161 -8.21 8.70 -10.82
N GLY A 162 -9.16 9.45 -10.29
CA GLY A 162 -9.08 10.93 -10.25
C GLY A 162 -7.95 11.46 -9.37
N PHE A 163 -7.53 10.68 -8.36
CA PHE A 163 -6.45 11.08 -7.45
C PHE A 163 -5.05 10.89 -8.06
N TYR A 164 -4.87 9.96 -9.01
CA TYR A 164 -3.57 9.65 -9.63
C TYR A 164 -3.52 10.07 -11.12
N PRO A 165 -3.77 11.35 -11.48
CA PRO A 165 -3.78 11.79 -12.86
C PRO A 165 -2.39 11.64 -13.50
N GLY A 166 -2.33 11.03 -14.69
CA GLY A 166 -1.09 10.82 -15.43
C GLY A 166 -0.21 9.67 -14.93
N ALA A 167 -0.58 8.98 -13.86
CA ALA A 167 0.10 7.77 -13.41
C ALA A 167 -0.19 6.58 -14.36
N LYS A 168 0.58 5.50 -14.23
CA LYS A 168 0.21 4.23 -14.86
C LYS A 168 -1.03 3.67 -14.18
N HIS A 169 -2.08 3.39 -14.94
CA HIS A 169 -3.32 2.80 -14.43
C HIS A 169 -3.56 1.40 -15.01
N LEU A 170 -4.06 0.51 -14.17
CA LEU A 170 -4.74 -0.73 -14.55
C LEU A 170 -6.10 -0.72 -13.85
N VAL A 171 -7.14 -0.39 -14.61
CA VAL A 171 -8.53 -0.41 -14.13
C VAL A 171 -9.14 -1.76 -14.51
N LEU A 172 -9.54 -2.53 -13.49
CA LEU A 172 -10.13 -3.86 -13.64
C LEU A 172 -11.64 -3.74 -13.84
N GLU A 173 -12.19 -4.32 -14.91
CA GLU A 173 -13.63 -4.25 -15.20
C GLU A 173 -14.50 -5.02 -14.20
N GLY A 174 -13.97 -6.13 -13.68
CA GLY A 174 -14.56 -6.90 -12.57
C GLY A 174 -13.76 -6.72 -11.30
N SER A 175 -13.53 -7.77 -10.58
CA SER A 175 -12.78 -7.81 -9.32
C SER A 175 -13.45 -7.02 -8.18
N ASP A 176 -13.00 -7.21 -6.96
CA ASP A 176 -13.56 -6.68 -5.73
C ASP A 176 -12.54 -5.80 -4.99
N HIS A 177 -12.87 -5.32 -3.79
CA HIS A 177 -11.94 -4.59 -2.94
C HIS A 177 -10.66 -5.39 -2.66
N GLY A 178 -10.79 -6.70 -2.50
CA GLY A 178 -9.69 -7.63 -2.27
C GLY A 178 -8.78 -7.84 -3.48
N ILE A 179 -9.23 -7.50 -4.69
CA ILE A 179 -8.62 -7.90 -5.95
C ILE A 179 -8.41 -9.42 -5.96
N ALA A 180 -9.52 -10.18 -5.95
CA ALA A 180 -9.50 -11.64 -5.82
C ALA A 180 -8.69 -12.32 -6.93
N ASP A 181 -8.56 -11.67 -8.09
CA ASP A 181 -7.77 -12.08 -9.26
C ASP A 181 -6.35 -11.49 -9.28
N TYR A 182 -5.81 -11.05 -8.12
CA TYR A 182 -4.50 -10.40 -8.03
C TYR A 182 -3.36 -11.19 -8.66
N ALA A 183 -3.43 -12.51 -8.64
CA ALA A 183 -2.44 -13.39 -9.27
C ALA A 183 -2.24 -13.09 -10.76
N ASP A 184 -3.32 -12.74 -11.48
CA ASP A 184 -3.29 -12.42 -12.91
C ASP A 184 -2.61 -11.07 -13.20
N HIS A 185 -2.57 -10.20 -12.20
CA HIS A 185 -2.02 -8.83 -12.29
C HIS A 185 -0.61 -8.72 -11.70
N LEU A 186 -0.20 -9.67 -10.87
CA LEU A 186 1.12 -9.71 -10.24
C LEU A 186 2.29 -9.55 -11.23
N PRO A 187 2.29 -10.16 -12.43
CA PRO A 187 3.37 -9.94 -13.39
C PRO A 187 3.58 -8.46 -13.77
N GLN A 188 2.52 -7.67 -13.85
CA GLN A 188 2.62 -6.24 -14.15
C GLN A 188 3.18 -5.45 -12.95
N VAL A 189 2.85 -5.86 -11.73
CA VAL A 189 3.40 -5.32 -10.47
C VAL A 189 4.90 -5.58 -10.43
N LEU A 190 5.33 -6.83 -10.63
CA LEU A 190 6.74 -7.22 -10.63
C LEU A 190 7.54 -6.49 -11.72
N LYS A 191 6.95 -6.32 -12.91
CA LYS A 191 7.56 -5.55 -13.99
C LYS A 191 7.80 -4.08 -13.60
N PHE A 192 6.84 -3.45 -12.92
CA PHE A 192 6.98 -2.06 -12.48
C PHE A 192 8.04 -1.91 -11.37
N ILE A 193 8.15 -2.89 -10.48
CA ILE A 193 9.19 -2.93 -9.44
C ILE A 193 10.59 -2.97 -10.07
N SER A 194 10.75 -3.77 -11.14
CA SER A 194 12.05 -4.04 -11.78
C SER A 194 12.47 -2.97 -12.81
N ALA A 195 11.57 -2.08 -13.20
CA ALA A 195 11.83 -1.02 -14.18
C ALA A 195 12.58 0.16 -13.53
#